data_a4476dcb8c722907c05b9c8d44b6b232
#
_entry.id   a4476dcb8c722907c05b9c8d44b6b232
#
_cell.length_a   1.000
_cell.length_b   1.000
_cell.length_c   1.000
_cell.angle_alpha   90.00
_cell.angle_beta   90.00
_cell.angle_gamma   90.00
#
_symmetry.space_group_name_H-M   'P 1'
#
loop_
_entity.id
_entity.type
_entity.pdbx_description
1 polymer ?
#
loop_
_entity_poly.entity_id
_entity_poly.type
_entity_poly.pdbx_seq_one_letter_code
_entity_poly.pdbx_strand_id
1 'polypeptide(L)'
;MCIRDSSTTKYMDGHGAVLGGAIVDGGKFDWMAHAEKFPGLCTPDDSYHGITYAERFGKEGAFITKATAQLMRDFGSMQSPMNAYMLNLGLESLHVRMQRHCANGMAVAKFLESHPKVAYVNYCGLESSPYHALAEKYLPNGSCGVVSFGLAGGREAASIFMKELKLAAIETHVADARTCCLNPASSTHRQMNDEQLKAAGVPAELVRMSCGLESAEDLIADIAQALDKI
;
A
#
# COMPACT_ATOMS: atom_id res chain seq x y z
N MET A 1 13.31 -12.70 1.70
CA MET A 1 12.83 -11.78 2.75
C MET A 1 12.65 -12.56 4.02
N CYS A 2 13.24 -12.10 5.12
CA CYS A 2 13.15 -12.83 6.40
C CYS A 2 11.96 -12.35 7.24
N ILE A 3 11.69 -11.06 7.24
CA ILE A 3 10.59 -10.45 7.99
C ILE A 3 9.77 -9.55 7.05
N ARG A 4 8.47 -9.55 7.23
CA ARG A 4 7.52 -8.65 6.56
C ARG A 4 6.56 -8.08 7.59
N ASP A 5 6.58 -6.77 7.74
CA ASP A 5 5.53 -6.01 8.39
C ASP A 5 4.50 -5.53 7.35
N SER A 6 3.27 -5.42 7.74
CA SER A 6 2.20 -5.02 6.84
C SER A 6 1.09 -4.30 7.60
N SER A 7 0.58 -3.20 7.02
CA SER A 7 -0.65 -2.59 7.48
C SER A 7 -1.83 -3.46 7.07
N THR A 8 -2.57 -3.99 8.02
CA THR A 8 -3.82 -4.72 7.76
C THR A 8 -5.00 -3.78 7.49
N THR A 9 -4.84 -2.49 7.75
CA THR A 9 -5.79 -1.41 7.45
C THR A 9 -6.18 -1.32 5.96
N LYS A 10 -5.37 -1.87 5.05
CA LYS A 10 -5.51 -1.76 3.59
C LYS A 10 -6.37 -2.90 3.03
N TYR A 11 -5.91 -3.61 2.01
CA TYR A 11 -6.67 -4.71 1.39
C TYR A 11 -7.17 -5.79 2.36
N MET A 12 -6.45 -6.05 3.46
CA MET A 12 -6.87 -7.08 4.41
C MET A 12 -8.20 -6.72 5.09
N ASP A 13 -8.34 -5.50 5.61
CA ASP A 13 -9.61 -4.95 6.09
C ASP A 13 -10.55 -4.65 4.90
N GLY A 14 -10.05 -3.87 3.94
CA GLY A 14 -10.69 -3.58 2.67
C GLY A 14 -11.85 -2.58 2.72
N HIS A 15 -12.13 -1.98 3.86
CA HIS A 15 -13.26 -1.08 4.07
C HIS A 15 -12.85 0.25 4.71
N GLY A 16 -11.56 0.45 5.02
CA GLY A 16 -11.08 1.62 5.74
C GLY A 16 -11.66 1.77 7.14
N ALA A 17 -12.16 0.67 7.70
CA ALA A 17 -12.93 0.68 8.95
C ALA A 17 -12.04 0.59 10.19
N VAL A 18 -10.90 -0.12 10.12
CA VAL A 18 -10.07 -0.38 11.29
C VAL A 18 -8.58 -0.21 11.01
N LEU A 19 -7.85 0.23 12.01
CA LEU A 19 -6.39 0.23 12.00
C LEU A 19 -5.87 -1.10 12.54
N GLY A 20 -4.83 -1.62 11.89
CA GLY A 20 -4.16 -2.82 12.34
C GLY A 20 -2.88 -3.07 11.59
N GLY A 21 -2.08 -4.00 12.12
CA GLY A 21 -0.82 -4.42 11.55
C GLY A 21 -0.58 -5.91 11.76
N ALA A 22 0.28 -6.47 10.94
CA ALA A 22 0.76 -7.84 11.07
C ALA A 22 2.26 -7.89 10.84
N ILE A 23 2.95 -8.76 11.57
CA ILE A 23 4.35 -9.08 11.37
C ILE A 23 4.44 -10.57 11.04
N VAL A 24 5.14 -10.88 9.95
CA VAL A 24 5.41 -12.25 9.52
C VAL A 24 6.91 -12.47 9.50
N ASP A 25 7.41 -13.40 10.30
CA ASP A 25 8.81 -13.81 10.29
C ASP A 25 8.95 -15.15 9.54
N GLY A 26 9.85 -15.18 8.56
CA GLY A 26 10.18 -16.41 7.83
C GLY A 26 11.08 -17.38 8.60
N GLY A 27 11.59 -17.00 9.76
CA GLY A 27 12.39 -17.82 10.65
C GLY A 27 13.72 -18.30 10.06
N LYS A 28 14.28 -17.62 9.06
CA LYS A 28 15.46 -18.08 8.32
C LYS A 28 16.72 -17.24 8.52
N PHE A 29 16.58 -16.07 9.18
CA PHE A 29 17.71 -15.17 9.35
C PHE A 29 18.57 -15.59 10.55
N ASP A 30 19.87 -15.70 10.37
CA ASP A 30 20.82 -16.03 11.43
C ASP A 30 21.22 -14.76 12.19
N TRP A 31 20.50 -14.51 13.28
CA TRP A 31 20.71 -13.33 14.13
C TRP A 31 22.10 -13.32 14.74
N MET A 32 22.59 -14.49 15.22
CA MET A 32 23.86 -14.59 15.90
C MET A 32 25.05 -14.38 14.96
N ALA A 33 24.93 -14.76 13.69
CA ALA A 33 25.95 -14.47 12.67
C ALA A 33 26.10 -12.96 12.37
N HIS A 34 25.13 -12.15 12.82
CA HIS A 34 25.10 -10.69 12.63
C HIS A 34 24.86 -9.94 13.94
N ALA A 35 25.33 -10.50 15.06
CA ALA A 35 25.02 -10.01 16.41
C ALA A 35 25.37 -8.53 16.62
N GLU A 36 26.42 -8.03 16.01
CA GLU A 36 26.83 -6.63 16.07
C GLU A 36 25.77 -5.64 15.52
N LYS A 37 24.95 -6.08 14.56
CA LYS A 37 23.88 -5.29 13.97
C LYS A 37 22.57 -5.40 14.72
N PHE A 38 22.40 -6.47 15.49
CA PHE A 38 21.16 -6.79 16.18
C PHE A 38 21.38 -7.06 17.69
N PRO A 39 22.05 -6.13 18.43
CA PRO A 39 22.35 -6.35 19.83
C PRO A 39 21.10 -6.62 20.66
N GLY A 40 19.96 -5.99 20.34
CA GLY A 40 18.71 -6.20 21.04
C GLY A 40 18.15 -7.64 20.99
N LEU A 41 18.64 -8.48 20.08
CA LEU A 41 18.29 -9.91 20.01
C LEU A 41 19.42 -10.83 20.48
N CYS A 42 20.65 -10.35 20.41
CA CYS A 42 21.87 -11.16 20.53
C CYS A 42 22.68 -10.89 21.81
N THR A 43 22.20 -9.99 22.68
CA THR A 43 22.78 -9.77 24.03
C THR A 43 21.74 -10.04 25.10
N PRO A 44 22.17 -10.31 26.36
CA PRO A 44 21.25 -10.46 27.48
C PRO A 44 20.31 -9.26 27.63
N ASP A 45 19.03 -9.53 27.82
CA ASP A 45 17.99 -8.53 28.00
C ASP A 45 17.55 -8.48 29.47
N ASP A 46 17.94 -7.43 30.18
CA ASP A 46 17.63 -7.25 31.61
C ASP A 46 16.13 -7.14 31.88
N SER A 47 15.36 -6.61 30.92
CA SER A 47 13.90 -6.51 31.03
C SER A 47 13.19 -7.86 30.93
N TYR A 48 13.90 -8.88 30.48
CA TYR A 48 13.38 -10.25 30.35
C TYR A 48 14.30 -11.29 30.98
N HIS A 49 14.66 -11.07 32.25
CA HIS A 49 15.45 -11.98 33.10
C HIS A 49 16.85 -12.33 32.55
N GLY A 50 17.47 -11.42 31.79
CA GLY A 50 18.82 -11.59 31.25
C GLY A 50 18.94 -12.61 30.12
N ILE A 51 17.85 -13.01 29.46
CA ILE A 51 17.92 -13.94 28.33
C ILE A 51 18.46 -13.25 27.07
N THR A 52 19.15 -14.01 26.24
CA THR A 52 19.48 -13.66 24.86
C THR A 52 18.45 -14.29 23.95
N TYR A 53 17.59 -13.47 23.30
CA TYR A 53 16.47 -13.97 22.50
C TYR A 53 16.91 -14.91 21.37
N ALA A 54 17.99 -14.56 20.64
CA ALA A 54 18.49 -15.38 19.53
C ALA A 54 19.02 -16.74 19.98
N GLU A 55 19.68 -16.82 21.15
CA GLU A 55 20.14 -18.08 21.72
C GLU A 55 18.99 -18.94 22.26
N ARG A 56 18.03 -18.28 22.96
CA ARG A 56 16.96 -19.03 23.65
C ARG A 56 15.88 -19.52 22.69
N PHE A 57 15.52 -18.74 21.67
CA PHE A 57 14.38 -19.02 20.79
C PHE A 57 14.79 -19.30 19.34
N GLY A 58 16.11 -19.30 19.06
CA GLY A 58 16.64 -19.58 17.72
C GLY A 58 16.23 -18.55 16.68
N LYS A 59 16.59 -18.81 15.45
CA LYS A 59 16.25 -17.93 14.30
C LYS A 59 14.76 -17.94 13.99
N GLU A 60 14.05 -19.00 14.33
CA GLU A 60 12.62 -19.19 14.07
C GLU A 60 11.74 -18.36 15.01
N GLY A 61 12.19 -18.10 16.22
CA GLY A 61 11.34 -17.50 17.26
C GLY A 61 11.84 -16.20 17.87
N ALA A 62 13.13 -15.88 17.76
CA ALA A 62 13.75 -14.77 18.48
C ALA A 62 13.04 -13.42 18.25
N PHE A 63 12.79 -13.07 17.01
CA PHE A 63 12.20 -11.78 16.64
C PHE A 63 10.75 -11.66 17.12
N ILE A 64 9.92 -12.66 16.82
CA ILE A 64 8.50 -12.63 17.21
C ILE A 64 8.34 -12.71 18.71
N THR A 65 9.17 -13.50 19.41
CA THR A 65 9.12 -13.57 20.88
C THR A 65 9.49 -12.22 21.50
N LYS A 66 10.54 -11.55 21.03
CA LYS A 66 10.87 -10.20 21.53
C LYS A 66 9.77 -9.19 21.22
N ALA A 67 9.24 -9.19 20.01
CA ALA A 67 8.14 -8.31 19.63
C ALA A 67 6.91 -8.49 20.53
N THR A 68 6.58 -9.73 20.88
CA THR A 68 5.41 -10.07 21.70
C THR A 68 5.67 -9.93 23.20
N ALA A 69 6.72 -10.57 23.70
CA ALA A 69 6.98 -10.69 25.13
C ALA A 69 7.56 -9.42 25.76
N GLN A 70 8.18 -8.54 24.97
CA GLN A 70 8.73 -7.29 25.45
C GLN A 70 7.96 -6.08 24.84
N LEU A 71 8.06 -5.86 23.52
CA LEU A 71 7.57 -4.61 22.92
C LEU A 71 6.04 -4.48 23.02
N MET A 72 5.31 -5.52 22.65
CA MET A 72 3.84 -5.51 22.75
C MET A 72 3.38 -5.39 24.20
N ARG A 73 4.01 -6.15 25.11
CA ARG A 73 3.71 -6.12 26.54
C ARG A 73 3.95 -4.73 27.14
N ASP A 74 5.10 -4.11 26.84
CA ASP A 74 5.54 -2.88 27.49
C ASP A 74 4.84 -1.66 26.91
N PHE A 75 4.60 -1.63 25.59
CA PHE A 75 3.90 -0.51 24.91
C PHE A 75 2.41 -0.70 24.76
N GLY A 76 1.87 -1.90 25.01
CA GLY A 76 0.47 -2.20 24.82
C GLY A 76 0.02 -2.17 23.34
N SER A 77 0.94 -2.32 22.41
CA SER A 77 0.69 -2.25 20.97
C SER A 77 -0.03 -3.50 20.45
N MET A 78 -1.29 -3.65 20.83
CA MET A 78 -2.14 -4.77 20.42
C MET A 78 -3.41 -4.27 19.75
N GLN A 79 -3.92 -5.03 18.80
CA GLN A 79 -5.20 -4.74 18.15
C GLN A 79 -6.37 -4.98 19.12
N SER A 80 -7.35 -4.09 19.14
CA SER A 80 -8.56 -4.30 19.94
C SER A 80 -9.34 -5.53 19.43
N PRO A 81 -10.08 -6.25 20.30
CA PRO A 81 -10.89 -7.39 19.86
C PRO A 81 -11.89 -7.03 18.76
N MET A 82 -12.51 -5.84 18.81
CA MET A 82 -13.43 -5.37 17.78
C MET A 82 -12.73 -5.17 16.44
N ASN A 83 -11.53 -4.55 16.44
CA ASN A 83 -10.74 -4.37 15.21
C ASN A 83 -10.29 -5.73 14.64
N ALA A 84 -9.92 -6.68 15.50
CA ALA A 84 -9.57 -8.04 15.07
C ALA A 84 -10.76 -8.76 14.43
N TYR A 85 -11.95 -8.60 14.99
CA TYR A 85 -13.20 -9.15 14.43
C TYR A 85 -13.51 -8.54 13.06
N MET A 86 -13.44 -7.22 12.91
CA MET A 86 -13.70 -6.55 11.63
C MET A 86 -12.65 -6.91 10.58
N LEU A 87 -11.38 -7.01 10.97
CA LEU A 87 -10.31 -7.51 10.07
C LEU A 87 -10.61 -8.93 9.59
N ASN A 88 -11.10 -9.80 10.48
CA ASN A 88 -11.47 -11.17 10.10
C ASN A 88 -12.58 -11.20 9.06
N LEU A 89 -13.60 -10.34 9.21
CA LEU A 89 -14.65 -10.19 8.19
C LEU A 89 -14.08 -9.73 6.84
N GLY A 90 -13.13 -8.78 6.86
CA GLY A 90 -12.44 -8.35 5.65
C GLY A 90 -11.68 -9.48 4.98
N LEU A 91 -10.99 -10.33 5.76
CA LEU A 91 -10.22 -11.47 5.24
C LEU A 91 -11.09 -12.53 4.55
N GLU A 92 -12.32 -12.74 5.01
CA GLU A 92 -13.25 -13.71 4.42
C GLU A 92 -13.55 -13.43 2.93
N SER A 93 -13.58 -12.16 2.53
CA SER A 93 -13.83 -11.72 1.15
C SER A 93 -12.57 -11.32 0.37
N LEU A 94 -11.39 -11.36 0.98
CA LEU A 94 -10.16 -10.82 0.40
C LEU A 94 -9.86 -11.38 -0.99
N HIS A 95 -9.99 -12.68 -1.18
CA HIS A 95 -9.64 -13.34 -2.45
C HIS A 95 -10.53 -12.89 -3.63
N VAL A 96 -11.84 -12.69 -3.41
CA VAL A 96 -12.76 -12.20 -4.45
C VAL A 96 -12.59 -10.69 -4.69
N ARG A 97 -12.32 -9.91 -3.61
CA ARG A 97 -12.06 -8.47 -3.73
C ARG A 97 -10.79 -8.20 -4.53
N MET A 98 -9.71 -8.94 -4.26
CA MET A 98 -8.46 -8.76 -4.98
C MET A 98 -8.58 -9.00 -6.49
N GLN A 99 -9.37 -9.99 -6.92
CA GLN A 99 -9.64 -10.20 -8.34
C GLN A 99 -10.30 -8.96 -8.98
N ARG A 100 -11.29 -8.38 -8.31
CA ARG A 100 -11.99 -7.18 -8.81
C ARG A 100 -11.07 -5.94 -8.78
N HIS A 101 -10.34 -5.72 -7.71
CA HIS A 101 -9.35 -4.62 -7.63
C HIS A 101 -8.33 -4.68 -8.76
N CYS A 102 -7.76 -5.86 -9.02
CA CYS A 102 -6.77 -6.05 -10.10
C CYS A 102 -7.39 -5.82 -11.48
N ALA A 103 -8.60 -6.34 -11.72
CA ALA A 103 -9.32 -6.14 -12.99
C ALA A 103 -9.62 -4.66 -13.23
N ASN A 104 -10.13 -3.95 -12.22
CA ASN A 104 -10.42 -2.53 -12.31
C ASN A 104 -9.14 -1.69 -12.49
N GLY A 105 -8.08 -2.00 -11.72
CA GLY A 105 -6.78 -1.34 -11.88
C GLY A 105 -6.21 -1.48 -13.28
N MET A 106 -6.31 -2.67 -13.88
CA MET A 106 -5.86 -2.91 -15.25
C MET A 106 -6.72 -2.16 -16.27
N ALA A 107 -8.05 -2.18 -16.14
CA ALA A 107 -8.96 -1.49 -17.05
C ALA A 107 -8.72 0.03 -17.03
N VAL A 108 -8.62 0.61 -15.84
CA VAL A 108 -8.32 2.03 -15.65
C VAL A 108 -6.92 2.39 -16.18
N ALA A 109 -5.90 1.57 -15.91
CA ALA A 109 -4.54 1.81 -16.38
C ALA A 109 -4.47 1.84 -17.92
N LYS A 110 -5.12 0.88 -18.60
CA LYS A 110 -5.20 0.83 -20.09
C LYS A 110 -5.93 2.04 -20.66
N PHE A 111 -7.04 2.44 -20.04
CA PHE A 111 -7.78 3.62 -20.47
C PHE A 111 -6.91 4.88 -20.36
N LEU A 112 -6.26 5.08 -19.22
CA LEU A 112 -5.39 6.24 -18.98
C LEU A 112 -4.17 6.25 -19.92
N GLU A 113 -3.56 5.10 -20.19
CA GLU A 113 -2.41 4.99 -21.08
C GLU A 113 -2.74 5.44 -22.52
N SER A 114 -3.95 5.21 -22.98
CA SER A 114 -4.40 5.61 -24.30
C SER A 114 -4.92 7.07 -24.40
N HIS A 115 -5.06 7.76 -23.27
CA HIS A 115 -5.72 9.06 -23.24
C HIS A 115 -4.74 10.22 -23.49
N PRO A 116 -5.02 11.16 -24.45
CA PRO A 116 -4.07 12.21 -24.88
C PRO A 116 -3.73 13.24 -23.79
N LYS A 117 -4.56 13.41 -22.76
CA LYS A 117 -4.31 14.32 -21.64
C LYS A 117 -3.51 13.69 -20.50
N VAL A 118 -3.13 12.41 -20.62
CA VAL A 118 -2.30 11.68 -19.68
C VAL A 118 -0.88 11.59 -20.23
N ALA A 119 0.09 12.09 -19.47
CA ALA A 119 1.50 12.11 -19.88
C ALA A 119 2.22 10.78 -19.64
N TYR A 120 1.86 10.07 -18.58
CA TYR A 120 2.41 8.76 -18.24
C TYR A 120 1.48 8.00 -17.28
N VAL A 121 1.60 6.67 -17.26
CA VAL A 121 0.92 5.79 -16.32
C VAL A 121 1.95 4.86 -15.67
N ASN A 122 1.93 4.78 -14.35
CA ASN A 122 2.73 3.84 -13.58
C ASN A 122 1.83 2.70 -13.06
N TYR A 123 1.84 1.59 -13.76
CA TYR A 123 1.16 0.37 -13.35
C TYR A 123 1.94 -0.83 -13.87
N CYS A 124 2.46 -1.67 -12.97
CA CYS A 124 3.35 -2.75 -13.35
C CYS A 124 2.70 -3.88 -14.18
N GLY A 125 1.36 -3.91 -14.24
CA GLY A 125 0.63 -4.85 -15.09
C GLY A 125 0.55 -4.45 -16.56
N LEU A 126 0.86 -3.19 -16.94
CA LEU A 126 0.90 -2.79 -18.35
C LEU A 126 2.13 -3.37 -19.04
N GLU A 127 1.98 -3.79 -20.29
CA GLU A 127 3.09 -4.31 -21.12
C GLU A 127 4.19 -3.26 -21.35
N SER A 128 3.82 -1.99 -21.39
CA SER A 128 4.73 -0.85 -21.52
C SER A 128 5.57 -0.58 -20.24
N SER A 129 5.18 -1.16 -19.12
CA SER A 129 5.87 -0.96 -17.85
C SER A 129 7.25 -1.62 -17.83
N PRO A 130 8.32 -0.92 -17.41
CA PRO A 130 9.64 -1.54 -17.25
C PRO A 130 9.67 -2.66 -16.19
N TYR A 131 8.62 -2.77 -15.37
CA TYR A 131 8.48 -3.77 -14.33
C TYR A 131 7.53 -4.91 -14.71
N HIS A 132 7.00 -4.93 -15.93
CA HIS A 132 5.99 -5.92 -16.36
C HIS A 132 6.47 -7.37 -16.18
N ALA A 133 7.66 -7.70 -16.66
CA ALA A 133 8.23 -9.04 -16.51
C ALA A 133 8.42 -9.48 -15.04
N LEU A 134 8.71 -8.52 -14.15
CA LEU A 134 8.77 -8.80 -12.71
C LEU A 134 7.38 -8.99 -12.10
N ALA A 135 6.40 -8.22 -12.59
CA ALA A 135 5.01 -8.39 -12.17
C ALA A 135 4.47 -9.77 -12.58
N GLU A 136 4.68 -10.20 -13.80
CA GLU A 136 4.30 -11.56 -14.24
C GLU A 136 4.96 -12.66 -13.38
N LYS A 137 6.24 -12.50 -13.06
CA LYS A 137 6.99 -13.47 -12.24
C LYS A 137 6.52 -13.54 -10.79
N TYR A 138 6.28 -12.39 -10.15
CA TYR A 138 6.03 -12.32 -8.70
C TYR A 138 4.57 -12.08 -8.32
N LEU A 139 3.75 -11.62 -9.25
CA LEU A 139 2.33 -11.30 -9.07
C LEU A 139 1.46 -11.96 -10.16
N PRO A 140 1.57 -13.28 -10.35
CA PRO A 140 0.93 -13.98 -11.50
C PRO A 140 -0.61 -13.90 -11.46
N ASN A 141 -1.20 -13.60 -10.30
CA ASN A 141 -2.66 -13.52 -10.11
C ASN A 141 -3.21 -12.09 -10.18
N GLY A 142 -2.39 -11.12 -10.55
CA GLY A 142 -2.77 -9.71 -10.67
C GLY A 142 -1.89 -8.74 -9.88
N SER A 143 -1.82 -7.50 -10.36
CA SER A 143 -0.83 -6.53 -9.92
C SER A 143 -1.31 -5.55 -8.85
N CYS A 144 -2.54 -5.55 -8.42
CA CYS A 144 -3.25 -4.69 -7.48
C CYS A 144 -4.23 -3.70 -8.15
N GLY A 145 -4.93 -2.91 -7.33
CA GLY A 145 -5.86 -1.87 -7.80
C GLY A 145 -5.27 -0.45 -7.80
N VAL A 146 -4.00 -0.27 -7.43
CA VAL A 146 -3.41 1.07 -7.33
C VAL A 146 -2.70 1.44 -8.61
N VAL A 147 -3.16 2.52 -9.24
CA VAL A 147 -2.60 3.11 -10.45
C VAL A 147 -2.14 4.53 -10.13
N SER A 148 -0.98 4.93 -10.59
CA SER A 148 -0.57 6.34 -10.55
C SER A 148 -0.28 6.84 -11.96
N PHE A 149 -0.64 8.09 -12.22
CA PHE A 149 -0.49 8.69 -13.55
C PHE A 149 -0.24 10.19 -13.44
N GLY A 150 0.38 10.77 -14.44
CA GLY A 150 0.62 12.20 -14.55
C GLY A 150 -0.21 12.82 -15.63
N LEU A 151 -0.77 14.01 -15.36
CA LEU A 151 -1.57 14.78 -16.31
C LEU A 151 -0.71 15.75 -17.13
N ALA A 152 -0.92 15.81 -18.44
CA ALA A 152 -0.11 16.62 -19.36
C ALA A 152 -0.17 18.14 -19.07
N GLY A 153 -1.27 18.63 -18.46
CA GLY A 153 -1.43 20.01 -18.03
C GLY A 153 -0.81 20.37 -16.67
N GLY A 154 0.01 19.47 -16.09
CA GLY A 154 0.72 19.75 -14.85
C GLY A 154 -0.19 19.86 -13.61
N ARG A 155 0.25 20.65 -12.62
CA ARG A 155 -0.45 20.88 -11.34
C ARG A 155 -1.89 21.38 -11.52
N GLU A 156 -2.12 22.29 -12.45
CA GLU A 156 -3.43 22.88 -12.67
C GLU A 156 -4.42 21.83 -13.17
N ALA A 157 -4.02 21.04 -14.17
CA ALA A 157 -4.81 19.92 -14.67
C ALA A 157 -5.13 18.90 -13.57
N ALA A 158 -4.16 18.56 -12.73
CA ALA A 158 -4.39 17.67 -11.59
C ALA A 158 -5.41 18.24 -10.59
N SER A 159 -5.35 19.55 -10.33
CA SER A 159 -6.31 20.23 -9.44
C SER A 159 -7.74 20.23 -10.00
N ILE A 160 -7.89 20.48 -11.30
CA ILE A 160 -9.20 20.45 -11.97
C ILE A 160 -9.74 19.03 -11.99
N PHE A 161 -8.93 18.07 -12.45
CA PHE A 161 -9.30 16.66 -12.49
C PHE A 161 -9.84 16.16 -11.15
N MET A 162 -9.11 16.42 -10.05
CA MET A 162 -9.52 16.02 -8.71
C MET A 162 -10.87 16.60 -8.28
N LYS A 163 -11.18 17.85 -8.67
CA LYS A 163 -12.46 18.51 -8.33
C LYS A 163 -13.64 17.99 -9.13
N GLU A 164 -13.39 17.50 -10.34
CA GLU A 164 -14.43 17.05 -11.26
C GLU A 164 -14.81 15.57 -11.08
N LEU A 165 -14.05 14.80 -10.29
CA LEU A 165 -14.42 13.43 -9.94
C LEU A 165 -15.74 13.40 -9.15
N LYS A 166 -16.65 12.48 -9.51
CA LYS A 166 -17.99 12.35 -8.93
C LYS A 166 -18.18 11.03 -8.19
N LEU A 167 -17.57 9.96 -8.68
CA LEU A 167 -17.64 8.62 -8.09
C LEU A 167 -16.45 8.35 -7.17
N ALA A 168 -15.23 8.65 -7.64
CA ALA A 168 -14.02 8.42 -6.86
C ALA A 168 -13.94 9.38 -5.67
N ALA A 169 -13.78 8.85 -4.46
CA ALA A 169 -13.62 9.63 -3.24
C ALA A 169 -12.21 10.24 -3.16
N ILE A 170 -12.13 11.51 -2.74
CA ILE A 170 -10.84 12.19 -2.53
C ILE A 170 -10.36 11.88 -1.11
N GLU A 171 -9.45 10.94 -0.99
CA GLU A 171 -8.97 10.42 0.29
C GLU A 171 -7.49 10.06 0.23
N THR A 172 -6.81 10.12 1.40
CA THR A 172 -5.44 9.62 1.54
C THR A 172 -5.37 8.11 1.66
N HIS A 173 -6.50 7.44 1.93
CA HIS A 173 -6.61 6.00 2.05
C HIS A 173 -6.35 5.30 0.71
N VAL A 174 -6.05 3.99 0.76
CA VAL A 174 -5.88 3.11 -0.40
C VAL A 174 -6.44 1.73 -0.09
N ALA A 175 -6.79 0.99 -1.13
CA ALA A 175 -7.21 -0.41 -1.00
C ALA A 175 -8.54 -0.59 -0.27
N ASP A 176 -9.41 0.41 -0.39
CA ASP A 176 -10.80 0.38 0.06
C ASP A 176 -11.69 -0.26 -1.00
N ALA A 177 -12.83 -0.78 -0.60
CA ALA A 177 -13.88 -1.24 -1.50
C ALA A 177 -14.39 -0.12 -2.44
N ARG A 178 -14.29 1.13 -2.01
CA ARG A 178 -14.57 2.34 -2.82
C ARG A 178 -13.30 2.81 -3.51
N THR A 179 -13.44 3.36 -4.69
CA THR A 179 -12.33 4.00 -5.39
C THR A 179 -11.92 5.29 -4.67
N CYS A 180 -10.63 5.37 -4.33
CA CYS A 180 -10.03 6.52 -3.67
C CYS A 180 -9.01 7.19 -4.59
N CYS A 181 -9.00 8.52 -4.62
CA CYS A 181 -8.11 9.30 -5.45
C CYS A 181 -7.37 10.36 -4.64
N LEU A 182 -6.11 10.60 -4.96
CA LEU A 182 -5.24 11.53 -4.26
C LEU A 182 -4.27 12.21 -5.22
N ASN A 183 -4.13 13.54 -5.12
CA ASN A 183 -2.96 14.24 -5.63
C ASN A 183 -1.99 14.48 -4.46
N PRO A 184 -0.82 13.81 -4.40
CA PRO A 184 0.11 13.92 -3.28
C PRO A 184 0.63 15.34 -3.05
N ALA A 185 0.88 16.08 -4.12
CA ALA A 185 1.44 17.44 -4.06
C ALA A 185 0.52 18.44 -3.35
N SER A 186 -0.80 18.25 -3.44
CA SER A 186 -1.80 19.13 -2.78
C SER A 186 -2.23 18.62 -1.41
N SER A 187 -1.82 17.40 -1.02
CA SER A 187 -2.29 16.73 0.21
C SER A 187 -1.12 16.27 1.10
N THR A 188 -0.66 15.04 0.93
CA THR A 188 0.33 14.42 1.82
C THR A 188 1.72 15.03 1.76
N HIS A 189 2.08 15.71 0.67
CA HIS A 189 3.38 16.35 0.45
C HIS A 189 3.27 17.86 0.23
N ARG A 190 2.17 18.47 0.65
CA ARG A 190 1.87 19.90 0.44
C ARG A 190 2.91 20.87 1.00
N GLN A 191 3.76 20.41 1.93
CA GLN A 191 4.85 21.20 2.51
C GLN A 191 6.10 21.27 1.63
N MET A 192 6.16 20.47 0.55
CA MET A 192 7.30 20.40 -0.36
C MET A 192 7.11 21.38 -1.53
N ASN A 193 8.22 21.98 -1.99
CA ASN A 193 8.25 22.71 -3.25
C ASN A 193 8.38 21.71 -4.45
N ASP A 194 8.27 22.22 -5.68
CA ASP A 194 8.22 21.37 -6.88
C ASP A 194 9.53 20.57 -7.11
N GLU A 195 10.68 21.11 -6.74
CA GLU A 195 11.96 20.39 -6.83
C GLU A 195 12.01 19.24 -5.84
N GLN A 196 11.58 19.47 -4.61
CA GLN A 196 11.48 18.45 -3.56
C GLN A 196 10.47 17.36 -3.93
N LEU A 197 9.30 17.75 -4.47
CA LEU A 197 8.28 16.82 -4.95
C LEU A 197 8.83 15.91 -6.05
N LYS A 198 9.54 16.49 -7.03
CA LYS A 198 10.18 15.74 -8.12
C LYS A 198 11.26 14.78 -7.60
N ALA A 199 12.11 15.24 -6.68
CA ALA A 199 13.14 14.41 -6.06
C ALA A 199 12.56 13.26 -5.23
N ALA A 200 11.38 13.48 -4.61
CA ALA A 200 10.63 12.46 -3.87
C ALA A 200 9.85 11.48 -4.77
N GLY A 201 9.85 11.68 -6.11
CA GLY A 201 9.11 10.85 -7.05
C GLY A 201 7.59 11.09 -7.05
N VAL A 202 7.14 12.23 -6.54
CA VAL A 202 5.72 12.64 -6.47
C VAL A 202 5.52 14.02 -7.14
N PRO A 203 5.81 14.15 -8.45
CA PRO A 203 5.70 15.42 -9.14
C PRO A 203 4.29 16.01 -9.05
N ALA A 204 4.16 17.31 -9.29
CA ALA A 204 2.95 18.06 -8.99
C ALA A 204 1.69 17.59 -9.76
N GLU A 205 1.90 17.05 -10.96
CA GLU A 205 0.87 16.50 -11.84
C GLU A 205 0.45 15.06 -11.47
N LEU A 206 1.15 14.41 -10.55
CA LEU A 206 0.87 13.01 -10.19
C LEU A 206 -0.48 12.88 -9.51
N VAL A 207 -1.27 11.95 -9.99
CA VAL A 207 -2.50 11.46 -9.35
C VAL A 207 -2.31 9.98 -9.00
N ARG A 208 -2.66 9.60 -7.77
CA ARG A 208 -2.74 8.21 -7.34
C ARG A 208 -4.19 7.81 -7.19
N MET A 209 -4.61 6.79 -7.90
CA MET A 209 -5.94 6.21 -7.81
C MET A 209 -5.85 4.78 -7.28
N SER A 210 -6.65 4.46 -6.27
CA SER A 210 -6.85 3.13 -5.75
C SER A 210 -8.23 2.67 -6.19
N CYS A 211 -8.29 1.86 -7.24
CA CYS A 211 -9.54 1.36 -7.81
C CYS A 211 -10.22 0.41 -6.83
N GLY A 212 -11.49 0.70 -6.53
CA GLY A 212 -12.34 -0.09 -5.68
C GLY A 212 -13.05 -1.24 -6.43
N LEU A 213 -14.25 -1.58 -5.97
CA LEU A 213 -15.03 -2.71 -6.45
C LEU A 213 -16.16 -2.31 -7.41
N GLU A 214 -16.28 -1.04 -7.74
CA GLU A 214 -17.29 -0.48 -8.64
C GLU A 214 -17.21 -1.12 -10.03
N SER A 215 -18.18 -0.87 -10.90
CA SER A 215 -18.09 -1.25 -12.32
C SER A 215 -16.90 -0.55 -12.97
N ALA A 216 -16.11 -1.25 -13.75
CA ALA A 216 -14.98 -0.68 -14.47
C ALA A 216 -15.45 0.41 -15.45
N GLU A 217 -16.62 0.21 -16.07
CA GLU A 217 -17.23 1.16 -16.99
C GLU A 217 -17.60 2.47 -16.29
N ASP A 218 -18.17 2.41 -15.07
CA ASP A 218 -18.52 3.58 -14.29
C ASP A 218 -17.28 4.35 -13.82
N LEU A 219 -16.22 3.63 -13.41
CA LEU A 219 -14.93 4.24 -13.07
C LEU A 219 -14.32 4.97 -14.27
N ILE A 220 -14.30 4.33 -15.43
CA ILE A 220 -13.77 4.92 -16.66
C ILE A 220 -14.62 6.14 -17.09
N ALA A 221 -15.94 6.05 -16.96
CA ALA A 221 -16.84 7.19 -17.27
C ALA A 221 -16.58 8.37 -16.34
N ASP A 222 -16.38 8.14 -15.04
CA ASP A 222 -16.05 9.20 -14.09
C ASP A 222 -14.70 9.85 -14.40
N ILE A 223 -13.68 9.03 -14.69
CA ILE A 223 -12.35 9.53 -15.09
C ILE A 223 -12.44 10.33 -16.41
N ALA A 224 -13.13 9.80 -17.42
CA ALA A 224 -13.26 10.43 -18.72
C ALA A 224 -13.91 11.81 -18.63
N GLN A 225 -15.06 11.93 -17.91
CA GLN A 225 -15.75 13.20 -17.75
C GLN A 225 -14.92 14.23 -16.97
N ALA A 226 -14.06 13.79 -16.03
CA ALA A 226 -13.14 14.66 -15.32
C ALA A 226 -11.96 15.10 -16.22
N LEU A 227 -11.43 14.20 -17.06
CA LEU A 227 -10.42 14.53 -18.05
C LEU A 227 -10.94 15.50 -19.13
N ASP A 228 -12.22 15.45 -19.48
CA ASP A 228 -12.81 16.39 -20.46
C ASP A 228 -12.77 17.84 -19.99
N LYS A 229 -12.64 18.09 -18.69
CA LYS A 229 -12.62 19.43 -18.09
C LYS A 229 -11.24 20.10 -18.02
N ILE A 230 -10.18 19.36 -18.29
CA ILE A 230 -8.79 19.87 -18.29
C ILE A 230 -8.26 20.12 -19.69
#